data_58fa4b800c073e5576b6547c79ca4553
#
_entry.id   58fa4b800c073e5576b6547c79ca4553
#
_cell.length_a   1.000
_cell.length_b   1.000
_cell.length_c   1.000
_cell.angle_alpha   90.00
_cell.angle_beta   90.00
_cell.angle_gamma   90.00
#
_symmetry.space_group_name_H-M   'P 1'
#
loop_
_entity.id
_entity.type
_entity.pdbx_description
1 polymer ?
#
loop_
_entity_poly.entity_id
_entity_poly.type
_entity_poly.pdbx_seq_one_letter_code
_entity_poly.pdbx_strand_id
1 'polypeptide(L)'
;MYMQNTNKAEKIEEQKQVIQESEDIEEEDDESDPEEGYPEVTYGGMTLNPHENPAIASSASFMASKIEKYPEMVAWMLWDTGIVQEEVMQKDMDYYVGHAANTGTTPKGQPFLDPSSDYASDRIVTVYSYGTGGEGRLGYLSDLGNQDIYDKNQTFLMFYKDYLDWYQVDAVFNLKSATSFDYNKKDFKDKNDFETWYTIAKNASTIDSGLTATRKNHFIVLVVQTSQDEKTILIAKRLKRYPYSDYQK
;
A
#
# COMPACT_ATOMS: atom_id res chain seq x y z
N MET A 1 -21.10 21.98 -51.03
CA MET A 1 -21.44 21.59 -49.65
C MET A 1 -20.98 20.16 -49.28
N TYR A 2 -20.53 19.33 -50.20
CA TYR A 2 -20.05 17.94 -49.97
C TYR A 2 -18.57 17.85 -49.58
N MET A 3 -17.71 18.77 -49.95
CA MET A 3 -16.26 18.73 -49.69
C MET A 3 -15.85 19.12 -48.25
N GLN A 4 -16.69 19.80 -47.48
CA GLN A 4 -16.36 20.19 -46.10
C GLN A 4 -16.62 19.09 -45.09
N ASN A 5 -17.48 18.10 -45.39
CA ASN A 5 -17.76 16.99 -44.47
C ASN A 5 -16.73 15.84 -44.57
N THR A 6 -16.10 15.64 -45.75
CA THR A 6 -15.05 14.64 -45.94
C THR A 6 -13.80 15.01 -45.15
N ASN A 7 -13.35 16.27 -45.20
CA ASN A 7 -12.17 16.73 -44.44
C ASN A 7 -12.33 16.68 -42.93
N LYS A 8 -13.54 16.69 -42.41
CA LYS A 8 -13.80 16.60 -40.94
C LYS A 8 -13.80 15.14 -40.48
N ALA A 9 -14.28 14.22 -41.32
CA ALA A 9 -14.27 12.80 -41.03
C ALA A 9 -12.85 12.24 -41.09
N GLU A 10 -12.05 12.62 -42.09
CA GLU A 10 -10.63 12.22 -42.24
C GLU A 10 -9.78 12.75 -41.09
N LYS A 11 -9.96 13.99 -40.64
CA LYS A 11 -9.25 14.52 -39.46
C LYS A 11 -9.62 13.83 -38.14
N ILE A 12 -10.85 13.37 -37.99
CA ILE A 12 -11.28 12.62 -36.80
C ILE A 12 -10.69 11.20 -36.82
N GLU A 13 -10.56 10.61 -38.01
CA GLU A 13 -9.95 9.30 -38.22
C GLU A 13 -8.43 9.33 -38.01
N GLU A 14 -7.74 10.36 -38.51
CA GLU A 14 -6.31 10.62 -38.25
C GLU A 14 -6.05 10.88 -36.74
N GLN A 15 -6.91 11.65 -36.07
CA GLN A 15 -6.78 11.87 -34.62
C GLN A 15 -7.03 10.60 -33.81
N LYS A 16 -7.92 9.72 -34.22
CA LYS A 16 -8.14 8.42 -33.58
C LYS A 16 -6.97 7.48 -33.80
N GLN A 17 -6.37 7.46 -35.01
CA GLN A 17 -5.17 6.69 -35.28
C GLN A 17 -3.96 7.16 -34.46
N VAL A 18 -3.74 8.47 -34.36
CA VAL A 18 -2.66 9.06 -33.55
C VAL A 18 -2.86 8.75 -32.06
N ILE A 19 -4.09 8.74 -31.56
CA ILE A 19 -4.39 8.35 -30.17
C ILE A 19 -4.14 6.84 -29.98
N GLN A 20 -4.54 6.02 -30.93
CA GLN A 20 -4.36 4.57 -30.87
C GLN A 20 -2.87 4.17 -31.00
N GLU A 21 -2.12 4.81 -31.89
CA GLU A 21 -0.66 4.63 -32.01
C GLU A 21 0.10 5.15 -30.77
N SER A 22 -0.37 6.21 -30.10
CA SER A 22 0.21 6.66 -28.83
C SER A 22 -0.13 5.74 -27.65
N GLU A 23 -1.29 5.10 -27.65
CA GLU A 23 -1.65 4.07 -26.68
C GLU A 23 -0.84 2.78 -26.86
N ASP A 24 -0.60 2.36 -28.11
CA ASP A 24 0.20 1.19 -28.45
C ASP A 24 1.71 1.40 -28.17
N ILE A 25 2.24 2.62 -28.33
CA ILE A 25 3.64 2.96 -28.04
C ILE A 25 3.88 3.05 -26.51
N GLU A 26 2.88 3.43 -25.72
CA GLU A 26 3.02 3.46 -24.26
C GLU A 26 2.89 2.06 -23.59
N GLU A 27 2.41 1.03 -24.29
CA GLU A 27 2.37 -0.35 -23.79
C GLU A 27 3.70 -1.10 -23.94
N GLU A 28 4.62 -0.66 -24.81
CA GLU A 28 5.95 -1.25 -24.96
C GLU A 28 6.99 -0.73 -23.96
N ASP A 29 6.68 0.32 -23.19
CA ASP A 29 7.65 0.91 -22.29
C ASP A 29 7.60 0.28 -20.90
N ASP A 30 8.77 -0.22 -20.55
CA ASP A 30 9.28 -0.54 -19.25
C ASP A 30 8.94 -1.96 -18.72
N GLU A 31 9.62 -2.95 -19.32
CA GLU A 31 9.87 -4.26 -18.69
C GLU A 31 10.80 -4.15 -17.46
N SER A 32 11.33 -2.95 -17.12
CA SER A 32 12.10 -2.77 -15.90
C SER A 32 11.19 -3.04 -14.70
N ASP A 33 11.67 -3.86 -13.80
CA ASP A 33 11.03 -4.06 -12.49
C ASP A 33 10.94 -2.68 -11.81
N PRO A 34 9.73 -2.15 -11.53
CA PRO A 34 9.59 -0.85 -10.87
C PRO A 34 10.22 -0.82 -9.47
N GLU A 35 10.71 -1.96 -9.00
CA GLU A 35 11.42 -2.13 -7.73
C GLU A 35 12.96 -2.15 -7.92
N GLU A 36 13.49 -2.02 -9.15
CA GLU A 36 14.92 -1.97 -9.41
C GLU A 36 15.52 -0.61 -9.01
N GLY A 37 16.68 -0.64 -8.36
CA GLY A 37 17.50 0.55 -8.12
C GLY A 37 17.30 1.29 -6.80
N TYR A 38 16.49 0.78 -5.88
CA TYR A 38 16.38 1.38 -4.54
C TYR A 38 17.63 1.14 -3.71
N PRO A 39 18.09 2.15 -2.94
CA PRO A 39 19.30 2.04 -2.15
C PRO A 39 19.12 1.06 -0.99
N GLU A 40 20.26 0.53 -0.53
CA GLU A 40 20.31 -0.22 0.72
C GLU A 40 19.85 0.65 1.90
N VAL A 41 18.96 0.13 2.73
CA VAL A 41 18.47 0.81 3.94
C VAL A 41 18.50 -0.13 5.13
N THR A 42 18.53 0.43 6.34
CA THR A 42 18.49 -0.30 7.59
C THR A 42 17.19 -0.01 8.32
N TYR A 43 16.48 -1.07 8.73
CA TYR A 43 15.25 -1.03 9.50
C TYR A 43 15.35 -1.92 10.73
N GLY A 44 15.07 -1.37 11.91
CA GLY A 44 15.09 -2.13 13.15
C GLY A 44 16.38 -2.92 13.39
N GLY A 45 17.53 -2.39 12.94
CA GLY A 45 18.81 -3.08 12.97
C GLY A 45 19.03 -4.09 11.83
N MET A 46 18.10 -4.18 10.89
CA MET A 46 18.16 -5.06 9.72
C MET A 46 18.59 -4.26 8.48
N THR A 47 19.68 -4.67 7.82
CA THR A 47 20.10 -4.05 6.55
C THR A 47 19.40 -4.73 5.39
N LEU A 48 18.66 -3.97 4.59
CA LEU A 48 17.96 -4.46 3.41
C LEU A 48 18.90 -4.38 2.19
N ASN A 49 19.94 -5.21 2.19
CA ASN A 49 20.79 -5.43 1.03
C ASN A 49 20.43 -6.80 0.43
N PRO A 50 19.91 -6.86 -0.81
CA PRO A 50 19.43 -8.10 -1.40
C PRO A 50 20.50 -9.20 -1.53
N HIS A 51 21.76 -8.89 -1.54
CA HIS A 51 22.79 -9.88 -1.85
C HIS A 51 23.55 -10.45 -0.64
N GLU A 52 23.43 -9.86 0.55
CA GLU A 52 24.34 -10.18 1.66
C GLU A 52 23.67 -10.31 3.04
N ASN A 53 22.32 -10.31 3.16
CA ASN A 53 21.71 -10.09 4.46
C ASN A 53 21.11 -11.33 5.14
N PRO A 54 21.80 -11.91 6.15
CA PRO A 54 21.26 -13.00 6.96
C PRO A 54 20.03 -12.58 7.79
N ALA A 55 19.79 -11.29 8.00
CA ALA A 55 18.65 -10.79 8.76
C ALA A 55 17.33 -11.02 8.02
N ILE A 56 17.31 -10.91 6.67
CA ILE A 56 16.10 -11.23 5.89
C ILE A 56 15.76 -12.71 6.01
N ALA A 57 16.76 -13.61 5.90
CA ALA A 57 16.54 -15.04 6.07
C ALA A 57 16.00 -15.39 7.48
N SER A 58 16.45 -14.69 8.53
CA SER A 58 15.96 -14.88 9.91
C SER A 58 14.50 -14.43 10.08
N SER A 59 14.00 -13.56 9.21
CA SER A 59 12.63 -13.09 9.24
C SER A 59 11.62 -14.21 8.96
N ALA A 60 11.99 -15.21 8.16
CA ALA A 60 11.17 -16.40 7.92
C ALA A 60 10.89 -17.15 9.23
N SER A 61 11.93 -17.41 10.04
CA SER A 61 11.80 -18.08 11.35
C SER A 61 11.03 -17.23 12.35
N PHE A 62 11.24 -15.92 12.35
CA PHE A 62 10.46 -14.97 13.16
C PHE A 62 8.99 -15.04 12.83
N MET A 63 8.63 -14.95 11.53
CA MET A 63 7.23 -15.02 11.08
C MET A 63 6.61 -16.38 11.36
N ALA A 64 7.33 -17.49 11.15
CA ALA A 64 6.83 -18.81 11.47
C ALA A 64 6.46 -18.94 12.96
N SER A 65 7.32 -18.46 13.86
CA SER A 65 7.06 -18.42 15.31
C SER A 65 5.86 -17.55 15.68
N LYS A 66 5.68 -16.40 15.00
CA LYS A 66 4.54 -15.52 15.22
C LYS A 66 3.24 -16.15 14.77
N ILE A 67 3.22 -16.78 13.58
CA ILE A 67 2.04 -17.46 13.02
C ILE A 67 1.66 -18.70 13.87
N GLU A 68 2.65 -19.43 14.40
CA GLU A 68 2.37 -20.53 15.33
C GLU A 68 1.63 -20.03 16.58
N LYS A 69 2.04 -18.87 17.10
CA LYS A 69 1.41 -18.24 18.28
C LYS A 69 0.05 -17.62 17.96
N TYR A 70 -0.09 -17.04 16.77
CA TYR A 70 -1.28 -16.33 16.30
C TYR A 70 -1.68 -16.84 14.91
N PRO A 71 -2.43 -17.95 14.80
CA PRO A 71 -2.71 -18.60 13.51
C PRO A 71 -3.45 -17.76 12.47
N GLU A 72 -4.14 -16.70 12.90
CA GLU A 72 -4.84 -15.76 12.00
C GLU A 72 -3.96 -14.56 11.61
N MET A 73 -2.72 -14.52 12.05
CA MET A 73 -1.76 -13.48 11.68
C MET A 73 -1.26 -13.70 10.26
N VAL A 74 -1.33 -12.66 9.45
CA VAL A 74 -0.87 -12.67 8.06
C VAL A 74 0.38 -11.83 7.83
N ALA A 75 0.60 -10.80 8.67
CA ALA A 75 1.78 -9.96 8.58
C ALA A 75 2.19 -9.35 9.93
N TRP A 76 3.44 -8.90 9.99
CA TRP A 76 3.97 -8.02 11.03
C TRP A 76 4.32 -6.68 10.39
N MET A 77 3.76 -5.58 10.91
CA MET A 77 4.04 -4.22 10.45
C MET A 77 5.06 -3.56 11.37
N LEU A 78 6.11 -2.99 10.78
CA LEU A 78 7.21 -2.37 11.52
C LEU A 78 7.64 -1.05 10.87
N TRP A 79 7.56 0.07 11.61
CA TRP A 79 8.28 1.30 11.31
C TRP A 79 9.65 1.28 11.99
N ASP A 80 10.70 1.68 11.26
CA ASP A 80 12.07 1.75 11.81
C ASP A 80 12.16 2.67 13.04
N THR A 81 11.42 3.77 13.02
CA THR A 81 11.32 4.69 14.17
C THR A 81 10.60 4.11 15.38
N GLY A 82 9.99 2.94 15.24
CA GLY A 82 9.25 2.27 16.31
C GLY A 82 7.88 2.88 16.62
N ILE A 83 7.38 3.82 15.81
CA ILE A 83 6.04 4.42 15.99
C ILE A 83 4.92 3.39 15.84
N VAL A 84 5.17 2.34 15.05
CA VAL A 84 4.26 1.20 14.90
C VAL A 84 5.06 -0.11 14.89
N GLN A 85 4.58 -1.07 15.69
CA GLN A 85 5.02 -2.47 15.71
C GLN A 85 3.79 -3.32 16.02
N GLU A 86 3.08 -3.81 14.98
CA GLU A 86 1.79 -4.46 15.18
C GLU A 86 1.65 -5.74 14.36
N GLU A 87 1.00 -6.73 14.96
CA GLU A 87 0.46 -7.88 14.24
C GLU A 87 -0.70 -7.44 13.35
N VAL A 88 -0.68 -7.85 12.07
CA VAL A 88 -1.80 -7.69 11.14
C VAL A 88 -2.48 -9.05 10.97
N MET A 89 -3.74 -9.08 11.32
CA MET A 89 -4.56 -10.29 11.32
C MET A 89 -5.41 -10.39 10.06
N GLN A 90 -5.99 -11.56 9.77
CA GLN A 90 -7.02 -11.69 8.75
C GLN A 90 -8.11 -12.66 9.19
N LYS A 91 -9.34 -12.16 9.28
CA LYS A 91 -10.54 -12.87 9.64
C LYS A 91 -11.76 -12.07 9.18
N ASP A 92 -12.91 -12.31 9.77
CA ASP A 92 -14.13 -11.53 9.53
C ASP A 92 -13.93 -10.03 9.84
N MET A 93 -14.55 -9.15 9.06
CA MET A 93 -14.39 -7.70 9.14
C MET A 93 -14.60 -7.12 10.55
N ASP A 94 -15.54 -7.66 11.32
CA ASP A 94 -15.93 -7.08 12.60
C ASP A 94 -15.15 -7.67 13.79
N TYR A 95 -14.48 -8.80 13.63
CA TYR A 95 -13.85 -9.50 14.74
C TYR A 95 -12.76 -8.66 15.41
N TYR A 96 -11.81 -8.19 14.62
CA TYR A 96 -10.64 -7.45 15.12
C TYR A 96 -10.93 -5.97 15.45
N VAL A 97 -12.13 -5.49 15.24
CA VAL A 97 -12.58 -4.18 15.77
C VAL A 97 -12.60 -4.17 17.30
N GLY A 98 -12.91 -5.32 17.93
CA GLY A 98 -13.02 -5.46 19.37
C GLY A 98 -12.07 -6.47 20.01
N HIS A 99 -11.17 -7.11 19.25
CA HIS A 99 -10.28 -8.15 19.74
C HIS A 99 -8.82 -7.89 19.38
N ALA A 100 -7.90 -8.32 20.22
CA ALA A 100 -6.47 -8.34 19.97
C ALA A 100 -6.04 -9.66 19.28
N ALA A 101 -4.79 -9.74 18.81
CA ALA A 101 -4.22 -10.93 18.21
C ALA A 101 -4.30 -12.20 19.09
N ASN A 102 -4.26 -12.04 20.41
CA ASN A 102 -4.42 -13.11 21.39
C ASN A 102 -5.88 -13.46 21.71
N THR A 103 -6.83 -12.98 20.91
CA THR A 103 -8.28 -13.14 21.07
C THR A 103 -8.89 -12.45 22.30
N GLY A 104 -8.11 -11.73 23.10
CA GLY A 104 -8.60 -10.91 24.21
C GLY A 104 -9.38 -9.69 23.68
N THR A 105 -10.43 -9.28 24.41
CA THR A 105 -11.18 -8.07 24.04
C THR A 105 -10.37 -6.81 24.30
N THR A 106 -10.44 -5.85 23.40
CA THR A 106 -9.78 -4.55 23.50
C THR A 106 -10.57 -3.48 22.76
N PRO A 107 -10.74 -2.27 23.33
CA PRO A 107 -11.44 -1.18 22.66
C PRO A 107 -10.65 -0.65 21.44
N LYS A 108 -9.34 -0.90 21.37
CA LYS A 108 -8.49 -0.45 20.24
C LYS A 108 -8.48 -1.42 19.06
N GLY A 109 -9.06 -2.61 19.22
CA GLY A 109 -9.01 -3.64 18.20
C GLY A 109 -7.59 -4.13 17.89
N GLN A 110 -7.42 -4.69 16.73
CA GLN A 110 -6.14 -5.12 16.15
C GLN A 110 -6.11 -4.68 14.68
N PRO A 111 -4.98 -4.26 14.09
CA PRO A 111 -4.89 -4.09 12.66
C PRO A 111 -5.23 -5.40 11.92
N PHE A 112 -6.04 -5.31 10.87
CA PHE A 112 -6.44 -6.48 10.11
C PHE A 112 -6.54 -6.19 8.62
N LEU A 113 -6.13 -7.17 7.82
CA LEU A 113 -6.26 -7.16 6.38
C LEU A 113 -7.73 -7.38 6.00
N ASP A 114 -8.18 -6.70 4.94
CA ASP A 114 -9.50 -6.98 4.37
C ASP A 114 -9.67 -8.49 4.14
N PRO A 115 -10.74 -9.13 4.65
CA PRO A 115 -10.93 -10.58 4.54
C PRO A 115 -10.94 -11.10 3.11
N SER A 116 -11.31 -10.25 2.15
CA SER A 116 -11.35 -10.59 0.73
C SER A 116 -10.04 -10.31 -0.01
N SER A 117 -9.04 -9.72 0.65
CA SER A 117 -7.73 -9.46 0.06
C SER A 117 -6.84 -10.69 0.06
N ASP A 118 -6.14 -10.89 -1.05
CA ASP A 118 -5.01 -11.81 -1.14
C ASP A 118 -3.71 -10.99 -1.19
N TYR A 119 -3.00 -10.94 -0.07
CA TYR A 119 -1.76 -10.17 0.05
C TYR A 119 -0.63 -10.67 -0.85
N ALA A 120 -0.74 -11.88 -1.39
CA ALA A 120 0.26 -12.44 -2.29
C ALA A 120 0.07 -11.99 -3.75
N SER A 121 -1.19 -11.83 -4.18
CA SER A 121 -1.56 -11.60 -5.58
C SER A 121 -2.22 -10.26 -5.86
N ASP A 122 -2.95 -9.66 -4.88
CA ASP A 122 -3.62 -8.39 -5.10
C ASP A 122 -2.60 -7.25 -5.30
N ARG A 123 -2.87 -6.38 -6.26
CA ARG A 123 -2.04 -5.20 -6.52
C ARG A 123 -2.21 -4.15 -5.42
N ILE A 124 -3.39 -4.08 -4.85
CA ILE A 124 -3.73 -3.19 -3.74
C ILE A 124 -4.30 -4.04 -2.61
N VAL A 125 -3.71 -3.94 -1.44
CA VAL A 125 -4.23 -4.57 -0.24
C VAL A 125 -4.66 -3.51 0.76
N THR A 126 -5.73 -3.76 1.51
CA THR A 126 -6.25 -2.81 2.49
C THR A 126 -6.12 -3.37 3.89
N VAL A 127 -5.48 -2.61 4.78
CA VAL A 127 -5.37 -2.90 6.21
C VAL A 127 -6.20 -1.88 6.98
N TYR A 128 -7.10 -2.38 7.81
CA TYR A 128 -7.91 -1.58 8.70
C TYR A 128 -7.31 -1.54 10.10
N SER A 129 -7.44 -0.40 10.75
CA SER A 129 -7.18 -0.25 12.18
C SER A 129 -8.36 0.48 12.79
N TYR A 130 -9.36 -0.30 13.20
CA TYR A 130 -10.60 0.15 13.81
C TYR A 130 -10.63 -0.23 15.28
N GLY A 131 -11.21 0.63 16.11
CA GLY A 131 -11.48 0.34 17.52
C GLY A 131 -12.93 0.66 17.88
N THR A 132 -13.51 -0.10 18.77
CA THR A 132 -14.90 0.11 19.26
C THR A 132 -15.10 1.47 19.95
N GLY A 133 -14.00 2.05 20.48
CA GLY A 133 -13.99 3.40 21.08
C GLY A 133 -13.74 4.53 20.09
N GLY A 134 -13.62 4.25 18.78
CA GLY A 134 -13.29 5.25 17.77
C GLY A 134 -11.78 5.49 17.59
N GLU A 135 -10.92 4.74 18.29
CA GLU A 135 -9.47 4.77 18.11
C GLU A 135 -8.94 3.39 17.74
N GLY A 136 -8.29 3.27 16.58
CA GLY A 136 -7.53 2.09 16.20
C GLY A 136 -6.09 2.13 16.70
N ARG A 137 -5.39 0.96 16.71
CA ARG A 137 -3.99 0.86 17.16
C ARG A 137 -3.03 1.67 16.32
N LEU A 138 -3.32 1.84 15.03
CA LEU A 138 -2.50 2.65 14.12
C LEU A 138 -2.82 4.16 14.21
N GLY A 139 -3.50 4.62 15.27
CA GLY A 139 -3.93 6.00 15.41
C GLY A 139 -2.82 7.04 15.25
N TYR A 140 -1.60 6.72 15.69
CA TYR A 140 -0.41 7.58 15.51
C TYR A 140 -0.09 7.87 14.02
N LEU A 141 -0.52 7.03 13.09
CA LEU A 141 -0.25 7.25 11.68
C LEU A 141 -1.03 8.43 11.09
N SER A 142 -2.07 8.92 11.78
CA SER A 142 -2.76 10.15 11.40
C SER A 142 -1.84 11.37 11.46
N ASP A 143 -0.84 11.37 12.33
CA ASP A 143 0.13 12.45 12.49
C ASP A 143 1.05 12.56 11.27
N LEU A 144 1.16 11.51 10.45
CA LEU A 144 1.90 11.54 9.18
C LEU A 144 1.28 12.51 8.15
N GLY A 145 0.09 13.02 8.38
CA GLY A 145 -0.47 14.15 7.63
C GLY A 145 0.29 15.47 7.81
N ASN A 146 1.21 15.55 8.78
CA ASN A 146 2.15 16.65 8.95
C ASN A 146 3.47 16.32 8.23
N GLN A 147 3.94 17.21 7.35
CA GLN A 147 5.15 16.98 6.54
C GLN A 147 6.40 16.73 7.39
N ASP A 148 6.62 17.50 8.47
CA ASP A 148 7.80 17.35 9.33
C ASP A 148 7.84 16.00 10.07
N ILE A 149 6.67 15.43 10.35
CA ILE A 149 6.52 14.09 10.95
C ILE A 149 6.71 13.02 9.89
N TYR A 150 6.10 13.22 8.71
CA TYR A 150 6.25 12.35 7.56
C TYR A 150 7.72 12.19 7.16
N ASP A 151 8.48 13.28 7.06
CA ASP A 151 9.88 13.27 6.62
C ASP A 151 10.78 12.38 7.48
N LYS A 152 10.39 12.12 8.72
CA LYS A 152 11.08 11.23 9.65
C LYS A 152 10.56 9.80 9.66
N ASN A 153 9.39 9.56 9.05
CA ASN A 153 8.64 8.31 9.17
C ASN A 153 8.07 7.86 7.82
N GLN A 154 8.84 8.02 6.74
CA GLN A 154 8.35 7.83 5.37
C GLN A 154 8.06 6.37 5.06
N THR A 155 8.81 5.45 5.64
CA THR A 155 8.87 4.06 5.19
C THR A 155 8.63 3.06 6.31
N PHE A 156 8.18 1.87 5.94
CA PHE A 156 7.94 0.76 6.84
C PHE A 156 8.08 -0.59 6.15
N LEU A 157 8.18 -1.63 6.95
CA LEU A 157 8.28 -3.02 6.52
C LEU A 157 7.00 -3.78 6.84
N MET A 158 6.61 -4.66 5.92
CA MET A 158 5.59 -5.67 6.12
C MET A 158 6.23 -7.04 5.99
N PHE A 159 6.34 -7.75 7.10
CA PHE A 159 6.83 -9.12 7.12
C PHE A 159 5.65 -10.06 6.91
N TYR A 160 5.67 -10.81 5.83
CA TYR A 160 4.72 -11.86 5.53
C TYR A 160 5.34 -13.24 5.80
N LYS A 161 4.61 -14.31 5.57
CA LYS A 161 5.09 -15.68 5.78
C LYS A 161 6.33 -16.01 4.96
N ASP A 162 6.35 -15.62 3.69
CA ASP A 162 7.32 -16.07 2.70
C ASP A 162 8.22 -14.96 2.17
N TYR A 163 7.93 -13.71 2.51
CA TYR A 163 8.67 -12.54 2.04
C TYR A 163 8.49 -11.32 2.96
N LEU A 164 9.36 -10.35 2.76
CA LEU A 164 9.34 -9.03 3.37
C LEU A 164 9.09 -7.99 2.27
N ASP A 165 8.12 -7.12 2.45
CA ASP A 165 7.87 -5.97 1.58
C ASP A 165 8.29 -4.67 2.28
N TRP A 166 8.99 -3.82 1.53
CA TRP A 166 9.35 -2.47 1.93
C TRP A 166 8.44 -1.47 1.25
N TYR A 167 7.79 -0.62 2.04
CA TYR A 167 6.84 0.38 1.56
C TYR A 167 7.28 1.79 1.92
N GLN A 168 6.92 2.76 1.06
CA GLN A 168 6.96 4.18 1.38
C GLN A 168 5.55 4.75 1.30
N VAL A 169 5.18 5.54 2.32
CA VAL A 169 3.92 6.29 2.32
C VAL A 169 3.95 7.33 1.22
N ASP A 170 2.94 7.33 0.37
CA ASP A 170 2.85 8.16 -0.83
C ASP A 170 1.78 9.24 -0.73
N ALA A 171 0.70 8.98 -0.01
CA ALA A 171 -0.34 9.96 0.26
C ALA A 171 -0.95 9.73 1.64
N VAL A 172 -1.30 10.83 2.32
CA VAL A 172 -2.01 10.83 3.60
C VAL A 172 -3.14 11.87 3.54
N PHE A 173 -4.37 11.46 3.81
CA PHE A 173 -5.52 12.35 3.78
C PHE A 173 -6.67 11.88 4.68
N ASN A 174 -7.50 12.83 5.11
CA ASN A 174 -8.72 12.51 5.84
C ASN A 174 -9.83 12.05 4.88
N LEU A 175 -10.57 11.02 5.23
CA LEU A 175 -11.66 10.47 4.40
C LEU A 175 -12.77 11.49 4.12
N LYS A 176 -13.02 12.43 5.04
CA LYS A 176 -14.00 13.53 4.81
C LYS A 176 -13.58 14.44 3.67
N SER A 177 -12.28 14.52 3.37
CA SER A 177 -11.74 15.35 2.28
C SER A 177 -11.79 14.65 0.93
N ALA A 178 -11.84 13.30 0.92
CA ALA A 178 -11.82 12.46 -0.28
C ALA A 178 -13.12 11.65 -0.41
N THR A 179 -14.23 12.34 -0.59
CA THR A 179 -15.61 11.77 -0.54
C THR A 179 -15.90 10.68 -1.58
N SER A 180 -15.07 10.51 -2.59
CA SER A 180 -15.25 9.51 -3.66
C SER A 180 -14.08 8.53 -3.80
N PHE A 181 -13.20 8.43 -2.80
CA PHE A 181 -12.04 7.55 -2.88
C PHE A 181 -12.40 6.08 -2.57
N ASP A 182 -12.08 5.19 -3.50
CA ASP A 182 -12.22 3.74 -3.32
C ASP A 182 -10.95 3.15 -2.69
N TYR A 183 -10.93 3.06 -1.38
CA TYR A 183 -9.82 2.46 -0.62
C TYR A 183 -9.87 0.92 -0.55
N ASN A 184 -10.94 0.30 -1.04
CA ASN A 184 -11.09 -1.17 -1.11
C ASN A 184 -10.73 -1.75 -2.47
N LYS A 185 -10.24 -0.91 -3.38
CA LYS A 185 -9.80 -1.34 -4.70
C LYS A 185 -8.68 -2.38 -4.59
N LYS A 186 -8.72 -3.41 -5.44
CA LYS A 186 -7.74 -4.52 -5.42
C LYS A 186 -6.79 -4.51 -6.61
N ASP A 187 -7.26 -3.98 -7.74
CA ASP A 187 -6.48 -3.88 -8.97
C ASP A 187 -7.00 -2.73 -9.84
N PHE A 188 -6.25 -2.36 -10.85
CA PHE A 188 -6.61 -1.36 -11.83
C PHE A 188 -7.04 -2.00 -13.13
N LYS A 189 -8.23 -1.63 -13.60
CA LYS A 189 -8.79 -2.11 -14.84
C LYS A 189 -7.93 -1.71 -16.04
N ASP A 190 -7.47 -0.47 -16.05
CA ASP A 190 -6.66 0.14 -17.10
C ASP A 190 -5.88 1.36 -16.54
N LYS A 191 -5.07 2.00 -17.40
CA LYS A 191 -4.30 3.19 -17.05
C LYS A 191 -5.18 4.34 -16.53
N ASN A 192 -6.32 4.57 -17.15
CA ASN A 192 -7.22 5.66 -16.79
C ASN A 192 -7.87 5.47 -15.41
N ASP A 193 -8.18 4.22 -15.08
CA ASP A 193 -8.68 3.82 -13.76
C ASP A 193 -7.61 4.03 -12.67
N PHE A 194 -6.36 3.70 -12.95
CA PHE A 194 -5.22 4.01 -12.08
C PHE A 194 -5.04 5.52 -11.90
N GLU A 195 -4.94 6.27 -13.00
CA GLU A 195 -4.72 7.72 -12.95
C GLU A 195 -5.82 8.44 -12.19
N THR A 196 -7.06 8.03 -12.37
CA THR A 196 -8.21 8.58 -11.62
C THR A 196 -8.04 8.33 -10.12
N TRP A 197 -7.80 7.09 -9.73
CA TRP A 197 -7.62 6.71 -8.32
C TRP A 197 -6.43 7.43 -7.68
N TYR A 198 -5.29 7.40 -8.37
CA TYR A 198 -4.04 7.99 -7.88
C TYR A 198 -4.10 9.51 -7.79
N THR A 199 -4.67 10.17 -8.81
CA THR A 199 -4.84 11.63 -8.81
C THR A 199 -5.76 12.11 -7.69
N ILE A 200 -6.86 11.40 -7.42
CA ILE A 200 -7.74 11.72 -6.28
C ILE A 200 -6.95 11.65 -4.97
N ALA A 201 -6.17 10.60 -4.78
CA ALA A 201 -5.37 10.41 -3.57
C ALA A 201 -4.30 11.50 -3.42
N LYS A 202 -3.53 11.78 -4.48
CA LYS A 202 -2.47 12.81 -4.46
C LYS A 202 -3.04 14.21 -4.23
N ASN A 203 -4.17 14.55 -4.84
CA ASN A 203 -4.83 15.85 -4.65
C ASN A 203 -5.42 16.02 -3.25
N ALA A 204 -5.86 14.93 -2.60
CA ALA A 204 -6.37 14.96 -1.23
C ALA A 204 -5.25 14.92 -0.19
N SER A 205 -4.04 14.49 -0.58
CA SER A 205 -2.91 14.32 0.32
C SER A 205 -2.47 15.64 0.96
N THR A 206 -2.16 15.57 2.25
CA THR A 206 -1.61 16.68 3.02
C THR A 206 -0.08 16.70 3.05
N ILE A 207 0.54 15.70 2.45
CA ILE A 207 2.02 15.58 2.32
C ILE A 207 2.44 15.56 0.86
N ASP A 208 3.69 15.96 0.64
CA ASP A 208 4.42 15.70 -0.61
C ASP A 208 5.44 14.59 -0.37
N SER A 209 5.21 13.44 -0.96
CA SER A 209 6.09 12.27 -0.85
C SER A 209 7.25 12.30 -1.84
N GLY A 210 7.18 13.13 -2.87
CA GLY A 210 8.09 13.11 -4.02
C GLY A 210 7.97 11.85 -4.90
N LEU A 211 7.09 10.90 -4.54
CA LEU A 211 6.92 9.67 -5.30
C LEU A 211 6.03 9.85 -6.53
N THR A 212 6.37 9.07 -7.55
CA THR A 212 5.51 8.79 -8.69
C THR A 212 5.17 7.31 -8.73
N ALA A 213 4.07 6.97 -9.39
CA ALA A 213 3.66 5.58 -9.53
C ALA A 213 2.98 5.33 -10.88
N THR A 214 2.92 4.06 -11.24
CA THR A 214 2.21 3.54 -12.41
C THR A 214 1.22 2.47 -11.99
N ARG A 215 0.34 2.05 -12.87
CA ARG A 215 -0.60 0.95 -12.62
C ARG A 215 0.09 -0.39 -12.30
N LYS A 216 1.38 -0.54 -12.62
CA LYS A 216 2.17 -1.76 -12.36
C LYS A 216 2.66 -1.86 -10.92
N ASN A 217 2.73 -0.73 -10.20
CA ASN A 217 3.15 -0.73 -8.80
C ASN A 217 2.13 -1.41 -7.88
N HIS A 218 2.62 -1.96 -6.79
CA HIS A 218 1.80 -2.49 -5.71
C HIS A 218 1.63 -1.47 -4.59
N PHE A 219 0.46 -1.49 -3.97
CA PHE A 219 0.11 -0.54 -2.92
C PHE A 219 -0.47 -1.26 -1.71
N ILE A 220 -0.27 -0.64 -0.55
CA ILE A 220 -1.03 -0.94 0.65
C ILE A 220 -1.80 0.32 1.05
N VAL A 221 -3.07 0.16 1.36
CA VAL A 221 -3.93 1.21 1.89
C VAL A 221 -4.16 0.93 3.37
N LEU A 222 -3.76 1.87 4.22
CA LEU A 222 -4.04 1.80 5.64
C LEU A 222 -5.24 2.70 5.94
N VAL A 223 -6.31 2.11 6.45
CA VAL A 223 -7.54 2.81 6.85
C VAL A 223 -7.54 2.91 8.36
N VAL A 224 -7.16 4.07 8.86
CA VAL A 224 -6.92 4.30 10.29
C VAL A 224 -8.07 5.07 10.89
N GLN A 225 -8.79 4.49 11.84
CA GLN A 225 -9.81 5.18 12.61
C GLN A 225 -9.15 6.00 13.71
N THR A 226 -9.37 7.31 13.70
CA THR A 226 -8.80 8.26 14.66
C THR A 226 -9.84 8.77 15.67
N SER A 227 -11.10 8.74 15.28
CA SER A 227 -12.25 9.02 16.14
C SER A 227 -13.48 8.24 15.64
N GLN A 228 -14.61 8.39 16.33
CA GLN A 228 -15.84 7.71 15.94
C GLN A 228 -16.30 8.05 14.51
N ASP A 229 -16.02 9.28 14.04
CA ASP A 229 -16.49 9.81 12.77
C ASP A 229 -15.35 10.11 11.77
N GLU A 230 -14.10 9.89 12.14
CA GLU A 230 -12.94 10.27 11.35
C GLU A 230 -12.04 9.10 11.05
N LYS A 231 -11.64 9.01 9.80
CA LYS A 231 -10.64 8.05 9.31
C LYS A 231 -9.57 8.80 8.55
N THR A 232 -8.33 8.41 8.78
CA THR A 232 -7.21 8.82 7.93
C THR A 232 -6.88 7.68 6.99
N ILE A 233 -6.69 8.01 5.74
CA ILE A 233 -6.25 7.08 4.70
C ILE A 233 -4.78 7.36 4.42
N LEU A 234 -3.96 6.31 4.51
CA LEU A 234 -2.59 6.33 4.04
C LEU A 234 -2.47 5.37 2.87
N ILE A 235 -1.87 5.83 1.79
CA ILE A 235 -1.50 4.99 0.66
C ILE A 235 0.00 4.87 0.68
N ALA A 236 0.52 3.66 0.66
CA ALA A 236 1.95 3.41 0.55
C ALA A 236 2.23 2.55 -0.68
N LYS A 237 3.25 2.96 -1.44
CA LYS A 237 3.76 2.26 -2.60
C LYS A 237 4.81 1.25 -2.15
N ARG A 238 4.74 0.01 -2.64
CA ARG A 238 5.81 -0.96 -2.44
C ARG A 238 7.04 -0.53 -3.22
N LEU A 239 8.15 -0.42 -2.52
CA LEU A 239 9.46 -0.10 -3.09
C LEU A 239 10.16 -1.37 -3.55
N LYS A 240 10.15 -2.41 -2.70
CA LYS A 240 10.84 -3.67 -2.95
C LYS A 240 10.16 -4.83 -2.23
N ARG A 241 10.21 -6.01 -2.85
CA ARG A 241 9.91 -7.30 -2.21
C ARG A 241 11.18 -8.13 -2.06
N TYR A 242 11.32 -8.76 -0.91
CA TYR A 242 12.45 -9.62 -0.56
C TYR A 242 11.92 -11.02 -0.21
N PRO A 243 11.85 -11.97 -1.17
CA PRO A 243 11.48 -13.35 -0.88
C PRO A 243 12.52 -13.99 0.02
N TYR A 244 12.10 -14.63 1.10
CA TYR A 244 13.07 -15.25 2.04
C TYR A 244 13.86 -16.38 1.41
N SER A 245 13.30 -17.09 0.42
CA SER A 245 13.99 -18.14 -0.34
C SER A 245 15.29 -17.67 -0.99
N ASP A 246 15.37 -16.41 -1.39
CA ASP A 246 16.53 -15.86 -2.09
C ASP A 246 17.74 -15.64 -1.16
N TYR A 247 17.50 -15.68 0.17
CA TYR A 247 18.48 -15.42 1.22
C TYR A 247 18.77 -16.64 2.09
N GLN A 248 18.11 -17.77 1.85
CA GLN A 248 18.39 -19.04 2.51
C GLN A 248 19.54 -19.72 1.75
N LYS A 249 20.76 -19.70 2.32
CA LYS A 249 21.91 -20.46 1.83
C LYS A 249 22.11 -21.72 2.63
#